data_b5f9d65f0c23c667c06f4b2e3c2f94c8
#
_entry.id   b5f9d65f0c23c667c06f4b2e3c2f94c8
#
_cell.length_a   1.000
_cell.length_b   1.000
_cell.length_c   1.000
_cell.angle_alpha   90.00
_cell.angle_beta   90.00
_cell.angle_gamma   90.00
#
_symmetry.space_group_name_H-M   'P 1'
#
loop_
_entity.id
_entity.type
_entity.pdbx_description
1 polymer ?
#
loop_
_entity_poly.entity_id
_entity_poly.type
_entity_poly.pdbx_seq_one_letter_code
_entity_poly.pdbx_strand_id
1 'polypeptide(L)'
;MKRIVLLRHGESLWNKENRFTGWTDVDLSDKGIAEACKAGDMLKEAGFSFEAAYTSYLKRAVKTLNCVLDRLNEDWIPVEKSWRLNEKHYGILQGLNKRETADKYGEEQVHIWRRSYGVSPEPDRKSVV
;
A
#
# COMPACT_ATOMS: atom_id res chain seq x y z
N MET A 1 22.47 1.12 -17.69
CA MET A 1 21.62 0.01 -17.17
C MET A 1 20.39 0.62 -16.51
N LYS A 2 19.21 0.12 -16.87
CA LYS A 2 17.96 0.55 -16.23
C LYS A 2 17.76 -0.21 -14.91
N ARG A 3 17.35 0.49 -13.86
CA ARG A 3 17.07 -0.11 -12.57
C ARG A 3 15.65 0.25 -12.15
N ILE A 4 14.96 -0.72 -11.53
CA ILE A 4 13.63 -0.52 -10.98
C ILE A 4 13.72 -0.75 -9.47
N VAL A 5 13.18 0.19 -8.70
CA VAL A 5 13.03 0.05 -7.26
C VAL A 5 11.55 -0.13 -6.94
N LEU A 6 11.23 -1.21 -6.27
CA LEU A 6 9.88 -1.49 -5.80
C LEU A 6 9.82 -1.17 -4.31
N LEU A 7 8.94 -0.25 -3.94
CA LEU A 7 8.80 0.19 -2.56
C LEU A 7 7.37 -0.02 -2.09
N ARG A 8 7.24 -0.63 -0.91
CA ARG A 8 5.94 -0.78 -0.25
C ARG A 8 5.77 0.36 0.76
N HIS A 9 4.54 0.87 0.89
CA HIS A 9 4.22 1.83 1.94
C HIS A 9 4.41 1.21 3.33
N GLY A 10 4.66 2.06 4.32
CA GLY A 10 4.79 1.65 5.71
C GLY A 10 3.45 1.47 6.41
N GLU A 11 3.45 1.60 7.72
CA GLU A 11 2.25 1.41 8.53
C GLU A 11 1.15 2.41 8.17
N SER A 12 -0.03 1.90 7.83
CA SER A 12 -1.25 2.69 7.69
C SER A 12 -2.02 2.68 9.02
N LEU A 13 -3.03 3.55 9.14
CA LEU A 13 -3.89 3.59 10.31
C LEU A 13 -4.59 2.25 10.56
N TRP A 14 -5.02 1.57 9.49
CA TRP A 14 -5.65 0.26 9.63
C TRP A 14 -4.66 -0.89 9.81
N ASN A 15 -3.41 -0.78 9.35
CA ASN A 15 -2.36 -1.71 9.74
C ASN A 15 -2.12 -1.64 11.24
N LYS A 16 -2.12 -0.44 11.81
CA LYS A 16 -2.00 -0.24 13.24
C LYS A 16 -3.15 -0.90 14.00
N GLU A 17 -4.37 -0.87 13.45
CA GLU A 17 -5.55 -1.51 14.02
C GLU A 17 -5.74 -2.98 13.59
N ASN A 18 -4.81 -3.52 12.79
CA ASN A 18 -4.85 -4.87 12.26
C ASN A 18 -6.12 -5.17 11.43
N ARG A 19 -6.50 -4.23 10.55
CA ARG A 19 -7.67 -4.36 9.67
C ARG A 19 -7.28 -4.64 8.23
N PHE A 20 -8.16 -5.32 7.48
CA PHE A 20 -8.02 -5.45 6.03
C PHE A 20 -8.23 -4.10 5.37
N THR A 21 -7.29 -3.64 4.58
CA THR A 21 -7.33 -2.31 3.95
C THR A 21 -7.81 -2.38 2.50
N GLY A 22 -7.12 -3.13 1.67
CA GLY A 22 -7.45 -3.24 0.24
C GLY A 22 -7.53 -1.87 -0.44
N TRP A 23 -8.66 -1.57 -1.08
CA TRP A 23 -8.88 -0.31 -1.79
C TRP A 23 -9.46 0.80 -0.92
N THR A 24 -9.76 0.56 0.34
CA THR A 24 -10.17 1.62 1.25
C THR A 24 -9.03 2.61 1.39
N ASP A 25 -9.32 3.89 1.19
CA ASP A 25 -8.30 4.95 1.11
C ASP A 25 -7.86 5.44 2.49
N VAL A 26 -7.24 4.53 3.24
CA VAL A 26 -6.75 4.80 4.59
C VAL A 26 -5.38 5.45 4.52
N ASP A 27 -5.18 6.49 5.33
CA ASP A 27 -3.93 7.22 5.39
C ASP A 27 -2.82 6.45 6.12
N LEU A 28 -1.59 6.91 5.96
CA LEU A 28 -0.46 6.43 6.74
C LEU A 28 -0.59 6.88 8.21
N SER A 29 -0.10 6.03 9.12
CA SER A 29 0.15 6.47 10.49
C SER A 29 1.39 7.35 10.54
N ASP A 30 1.63 8.02 11.67
CA ASP A 30 2.86 8.81 11.86
C ASP A 30 4.11 7.95 11.68
N LYS A 31 4.06 6.70 12.15
CA LYS A 31 5.13 5.73 11.94
C LYS A 31 5.35 5.42 10.46
N GLY A 32 4.26 5.26 9.69
CA GLY A 32 4.32 5.01 8.24
C GLY A 32 4.98 6.17 7.49
N ILE A 33 4.68 7.39 7.88
CA ILE A 33 5.32 8.59 7.32
C ILE A 33 6.82 8.60 7.63
N ALA A 34 7.19 8.32 8.87
CA ALA A 34 8.60 8.25 9.26
C ALA A 34 9.35 7.14 8.50
N GLU A 35 8.71 6.01 8.29
CA GLU A 35 9.28 4.91 7.48
C GLU A 35 9.51 5.33 6.03
N ALA A 36 8.57 6.07 5.44
CA ALA A 36 8.70 6.58 4.07
C ALA A 36 9.87 7.56 3.96
N CYS A 37 10.01 8.47 4.91
CA CYS A 37 11.13 9.41 4.95
C CYS A 37 12.46 8.67 5.08
N LYS A 38 12.52 7.67 5.94
CA LYS A 38 13.72 6.85 6.12
C LYS A 38 14.09 6.10 4.84
N ALA A 39 13.10 5.55 4.14
CA ALA A 39 13.33 4.88 2.86
C ALA A 39 13.93 5.85 1.83
N GLY A 40 13.43 7.07 1.77
CA GLY A 40 13.99 8.12 0.90
C GLY A 40 15.43 8.44 1.24
N ASP A 41 15.74 8.59 2.52
CA ASP A 41 17.10 8.86 2.98
C ASP A 41 18.05 7.70 2.63
N MET A 42 17.60 6.47 2.79
CA MET A 42 18.39 5.28 2.43
C MET A 42 18.67 5.20 0.94
N LEU A 43 17.70 5.52 0.10
CA LEU A 43 17.89 5.55 -1.35
C LEU A 43 18.86 6.64 -1.76
N LYS A 44 18.80 7.80 -1.12
CA LYS A 44 19.74 8.90 -1.36
C LYS A 44 21.17 8.50 -1.00
N GLU A 45 21.37 7.90 0.16
CA GLU A 45 22.68 7.41 0.59
C GLU A 45 23.26 6.35 -0.35
N ALA A 46 22.39 5.49 -0.89
CA ALA A 46 22.79 4.47 -1.86
C ALA A 46 23.06 5.03 -3.27
N GLY A 47 22.90 6.33 -3.48
CA GLY A 47 23.18 7.00 -4.73
C GLY A 47 22.12 6.81 -5.80
N PHE A 48 20.88 6.47 -5.43
CA PHE A 48 19.79 6.34 -6.39
C PHE A 48 19.27 7.69 -6.85
N SER A 49 19.02 7.78 -8.14
CA SER A 49 18.34 8.91 -8.78
C SER A 49 17.34 8.33 -9.79
N PHE A 50 16.17 8.96 -9.90
CA PHE A 50 15.10 8.42 -10.72
C PHE A 50 14.66 9.40 -11.80
N GLU A 51 14.22 8.88 -12.93
CA GLU A 51 13.72 9.66 -14.06
C GLU A 51 12.20 9.73 -14.08
N ALA A 52 11.54 8.73 -13.49
CA ALA A 52 10.09 8.64 -13.41
C ALA A 52 9.68 7.79 -12.21
N ALA A 53 8.46 8.02 -11.73
CA ALA A 53 7.88 7.23 -10.64
C ALA A 53 6.45 6.83 -10.97
N TYR A 54 6.03 5.72 -10.40
CA TYR A 54 4.69 5.16 -10.59
C TYR A 54 4.09 4.85 -9.21
N THR A 55 2.82 5.16 -9.04
CA THR A 55 2.12 4.88 -7.78
C THR A 55 0.67 4.51 -8.04
N SER A 56 0.01 3.95 -7.03
CA SER A 56 -1.44 3.73 -7.07
C SER A 56 -2.19 5.04 -6.81
N TYR A 57 -3.51 4.98 -6.81
CA TYR A 57 -4.35 6.11 -6.43
C TYR A 57 -4.56 6.21 -4.92
N LEU A 58 -4.16 5.20 -4.17
CA LEU A 58 -4.38 5.18 -2.73
C LEU A 58 -3.49 6.19 -2.01
N LYS A 59 -4.10 6.94 -1.09
CA LYS A 59 -3.44 8.01 -0.34
C LYS A 59 -2.15 7.55 0.32
N ARG A 60 -2.16 6.36 0.96
CA ARG A 60 -0.97 5.82 1.63
C ARG A 60 0.20 5.57 0.69
N ALA A 61 -0.07 5.17 -0.56
CA ALA A 61 0.97 4.97 -1.56
C ALA A 61 1.47 6.30 -2.13
N VAL A 62 0.56 7.21 -2.44
CA VAL A 62 0.90 8.54 -2.97
C VAL A 62 1.73 9.32 -1.95
N LYS A 63 1.35 9.30 -0.69
CA LYS A 63 2.10 9.98 0.37
C LYS A 63 3.47 9.36 0.61
N THR A 64 3.57 8.04 0.54
CA THR A 64 4.86 7.36 0.63
C THR A 64 5.80 7.83 -0.47
N LEU A 65 5.32 7.86 -1.70
CA LEU A 65 6.13 8.35 -2.84
C LEU A 65 6.52 9.80 -2.65
N ASN A 66 5.60 10.67 -2.24
CA ASN A 66 5.88 12.08 -2.02
C ASN A 66 6.98 12.28 -0.97
N CYS A 67 6.94 11.53 0.12
CA CYS A 67 7.98 11.58 1.16
C CYS A 67 9.34 11.14 0.61
N VAL A 68 9.37 10.07 -0.18
CA VAL A 68 10.60 9.56 -0.79
C VAL A 68 11.19 10.57 -1.77
N LEU A 69 10.37 11.11 -2.67
CA LEU A 69 10.82 12.08 -3.66
C LEU A 69 11.32 13.38 -3.00
N ASP A 70 10.65 13.82 -1.95
CA ASP A 70 11.06 14.99 -1.20
C ASP A 70 12.45 14.79 -0.59
N ARG A 71 12.70 13.65 0.01
CA ARG A 71 14.02 13.31 0.59
C ARG A 71 15.12 13.20 -0.47
N LEU A 72 14.77 12.77 -1.67
CA LEU A 72 15.70 12.67 -2.79
C LEU A 72 15.90 14.03 -3.51
N ASN A 73 15.12 15.05 -3.18
CA ASN A 73 15.03 16.31 -3.92
C ASN A 73 14.66 16.09 -5.39
N GLU A 74 13.80 15.11 -5.64
CA GLU A 74 13.34 14.74 -6.97
C GLU A 74 11.83 14.91 -7.15
N ASP A 75 11.23 15.86 -6.44
CA ASP A 75 9.80 16.15 -6.53
C ASP A 75 9.35 16.53 -7.94
N TRP A 76 10.28 16.95 -8.76
CA TRP A 76 10.05 17.42 -10.14
C TRP A 76 9.86 16.31 -11.16
N ILE A 77 10.22 15.06 -10.85
CA ILE A 77 10.14 13.98 -11.85
C ILE A 77 8.69 13.64 -12.19
N PRO A 78 8.42 13.11 -13.41
CA PRO A 78 7.07 12.67 -13.77
C PRO A 78 6.59 11.55 -12.88
N VAL A 79 5.34 11.66 -12.42
CA VAL A 79 4.68 10.63 -11.61
C VAL A 79 3.41 10.19 -12.33
N GLU A 80 3.27 8.89 -12.58
CA GLU A 80 2.08 8.30 -13.14
C GLU A 80 1.33 7.52 -12.07
N LYS A 81 0.03 7.77 -11.93
CA LYS A 81 -0.85 7.04 -11.03
C LYS A 81 -1.67 6.02 -11.82
N SER A 82 -1.81 4.82 -11.27
CA SER A 82 -2.60 3.77 -11.90
C SER A 82 -3.32 2.93 -10.85
N TRP A 83 -4.61 2.63 -11.10
CA TRP A 83 -5.37 1.74 -10.22
C TRP A 83 -4.79 0.30 -10.23
N ARG A 84 -4.06 -0.06 -11.29
CA ARG A 84 -3.42 -1.38 -11.41
C ARG A 84 -2.35 -1.61 -10.35
N LEU A 85 -1.87 -0.54 -9.73
CA LEU A 85 -0.91 -0.60 -8.63
C LEU A 85 -1.59 -0.59 -7.25
N ASN A 86 -2.92 -0.51 -7.21
CA ASN A 86 -3.67 -0.62 -5.96
C ASN A 86 -3.50 -2.00 -5.34
N GLU A 87 -3.65 -2.07 -4.03
CA GLU A 87 -3.63 -3.33 -3.32
C GLU A 87 -4.83 -4.21 -3.71
N LYS A 88 -4.75 -5.49 -3.34
CA LYS A 88 -5.84 -6.44 -3.51
C LYS A 88 -7.11 -5.91 -2.84
N HIS A 89 -8.23 -6.00 -3.56
CA HIS A 89 -9.54 -5.68 -3.01
C HIS A 89 -10.04 -6.88 -2.18
N TYR A 90 -10.39 -6.65 -0.94
CA TYR A 90 -10.81 -7.71 -0.02
C TYR A 90 -12.33 -7.88 0.08
N GLY A 91 -13.12 -7.18 -0.74
CA GLY A 91 -14.57 -7.27 -0.72
C GLY A 91 -15.15 -6.88 0.64
N ILE A 92 -16.04 -7.75 1.17
CA ILE A 92 -16.68 -7.49 2.47
C ILE A 92 -15.71 -7.48 3.66
N LEU A 93 -14.48 -7.96 3.48
CA LEU A 93 -13.49 -8.00 4.56
C LEU A 93 -12.84 -6.64 4.83
N GLN A 94 -12.98 -5.68 3.92
CA GLN A 94 -12.37 -4.35 4.10
C GLN A 94 -12.90 -3.67 5.36
N GLY A 95 -11.97 -3.22 6.20
CA GLY A 95 -12.29 -2.61 7.48
C GLY A 95 -12.42 -3.60 8.63
N LEU A 96 -12.49 -4.90 8.37
CA LEU A 96 -12.55 -5.91 9.41
C LEU A 96 -11.17 -6.16 10.04
N ASN A 97 -11.15 -6.46 11.33
CA ASN A 97 -9.93 -6.87 12.01
C ASN A 97 -9.53 -8.26 11.53
N LYS A 98 -8.27 -8.45 11.19
CA LYS A 98 -7.77 -9.70 10.62
C LYS A 98 -7.94 -10.89 11.56
N ARG A 99 -7.74 -10.69 12.86
CA ARG A 99 -7.91 -11.75 13.85
C ARG A 99 -9.38 -12.14 14.02
N GLU A 100 -10.26 -11.15 14.12
CA GLU A 100 -11.70 -11.39 14.22
C GLU A 100 -12.22 -12.11 12.97
N THR A 101 -11.71 -11.76 11.79
CA THR A 101 -12.06 -12.40 10.54
C THR A 101 -11.59 -13.86 10.53
N ALA A 102 -10.38 -14.14 11.01
CA ALA A 102 -9.88 -15.50 11.15
C ALA A 102 -10.74 -16.33 12.10
N ASP A 103 -11.21 -15.74 13.18
CA ASP A 103 -12.12 -16.40 14.13
C ASP A 103 -13.47 -16.73 13.49
N LYS A 104 -13.98 -15.84 12.60
CA LYS A 104 -15.26 -16.02 11.92
C LYS A 104 -15.20 -17.00 10.74
N TYR A 105 -14.16 -16.91 9.90
CA TYR A 105 -14.03 -17.68 8.65
C TYR A 105 -13.02 -18.82 8.73
N GLY A 106 -12.19 -18.88 9.77
CA GLY A 106 -11.07 -19.79 9.92
C GLY A 106 -9.77 -19.20 9.36
N GLU A 107 -8.67 -19.48 10.02
CA GLU A 107 -7.35 -18.93 9.67
C GLU A 107 -6.90 -19.38 8.28
N GLU A 108 -7.15 -20.63 7.92
CA GLU A 108 -6.78 -21.19 6.62
C GLU A 108 -7.50 -20.46 5.49
N GLN A 109 -8.80 -20.23 5.62
CA GLN A 109 -9.60 -19.52 4.60
C GLN A 109 -9.14 -18.08 4.43
N VAL A 110 -8.86 -17.36 5.51
CA VAL A 110 -8.34 -15.99 5.47
C VAL A 110 -6.96 -15.96 4.81
N HIS A 111 -6.11 -16.94 5.11
CA HIS A 111 -4.78 -17.04 4.49
C HIS A 111 -4.90 -17.22 2.97
N ILE A 112 -5.82 -18.06 2.50
CA ILE A 112 -6.09 -18.25 1.07
C ILE A 112 -6.52 -16.93 0.44
N TRP A 113 -7.46 -16.21 1.04
CA TRP A 113 -7.92 -14.92 0.50
C TRP A 113 -6.82 -13.86 0.42
N ARG A 114 -5.88 -13.85 1.36
CA ARG A 114 -4.77 -12.90 1.38
C ARG A 114 -3.68 -13.22 0.35
N ARG A 115 -3.52 -14.47 -0.04
CA ARG A 115 -2.39 -14.96 -0.84
C ARG A 115 -2.75 -15.46 -2.23
N SER A 116 -4.02 -15.71 -2.50
CA SER A 116 -4.47 -16.27 -3.78
C SER A 116 -5.13 -15.22 -4.66
N TYR A 117 -4.80 -15.24 -5.94
CA TYR A 117 -5.49 -14.43 -6.96
C TYR A 117 -6.79 -15.07 -7.45
N GLY A 118 -6.92 -16.40 -7.33
CA GLY A 118 -8.06 -17.14 -7.87
C GLY A 118 -9.25 -17.26 -6.92
N VAL A 119 -9.05 -16.94 -5.64
CA VAL A 119 -10.10 -17.05 -4.62
C VAL A 119 -10.27 -15.71 -3.96
N SER A 120 -11.47 -15.13 -4.05
CA SER A 120 -11.79 -13.84 -3.47
C SER A 120 -12.91 -13.96 -2.45
N PRO A 121 -12.94 -13.10 -1.41
CA PRO A 121 -14.11 -13.01 -0.54
C PRO A 121 -15.31 -12.48 -1.32
N GLU A 122 -16.50 -12.55 -0.73
CA GLU A 122 -17.69 -12.00 -1.36
C GLU A 122 -17.50 -10.51 -1.70
N PRO A 123 -17.99 -10.07 -2.87
CA PRO A 123 -17.92 -8.66 -3.23
C PRO A 123 -18.64 -7.78 -2.22
N ASP A 124 -18.04 -6.64 -1.90
CA ASP A 124 -18.71 -5.60 -1.12
C ASP A 124 -19.69 -4.88 -2.04
N ARG A 125 -20.98 -4.95 -1.74
CA ARG A 125 -22.02 -4.30 -2.55
C ARG A 125 -21.92 -2.77 -2.58
N LYS A 126 -21.16 -2.19 -1.64
CA LYS A 126 -20.88 -0.74 -1.59
C LYS A 126 -19.70 -0.36 -2.48
N SER A 127 -18.89 -1.30 -2.86
CA SER A 127 -17.75 -1.10 -3.76
C SER A 127 -18.17 -1.39 -5.18
N VAL A 128 -19.04 -0.57 -5.72
CA VAL A 128 -19.39 -0.66 -7.13
C VAL A 128 -18.27 0.01 -7.91
N VAL A 129 -17.60 -0.79 -8.66
CA VAL A 129 -16.60 -0.31 -9.61
C VAL A 129 -17.25 -0.15 -10.96
#